data_8c7524c665f93b726a6cb11eb8478956
#
_entry.id   8c7524c665f93b726a6cb11eb8478956
#
_cell.length_a   1.000
_cell.length_b   1.000
_cell.length_c   1.000
_cell.angle_alpha   90.00
_cell.angle_beta   90.00
_cell.angle_gamma   90.00
#
_symmetry.space_group_name_H-M   'P 1'
#
loop_
_entity.id
_entity.type
_entity.pdbx_description
1 polymer ?
#
loop_
_entity_poly.entity_id
_entity_poly.type
_entity_poly.pdbx_seq_one_letter_code
_entity_poly.pdbx_strand_id
1 'polypeptide(L)'
;MIEQTREIVNRFNNNSGETLVEPNILLPDNAACLRLPGTDGKAKRSKSLGNCINLSDTEADVQKKVKSMFTDPTHLKVSDPGKLEGNAVFTYLDAFSRDEHFAEFLPEYANLQELKDHYTRGGLGDMKVKMFLNSILQEELNPIRARRKELEKDIEEIYRILKKGSDEARKVAAQTLSDVRSAMKINYFDDAELIKEQAARYRAE
;
A
#
# COMPACT_ATOMS: atom_id res chain seq x y z
N MET A 1 -2.10 8.18 12.32
CA MET A 1 -3.38 8.62 11.69
C MET A 1 -4.56 7.82 12.23
N ILE A 2 -4.62 6.48 12.13
CA ILE A 2 -5.76 5.69 12.65
C ILE A 2 -5.98 5.92 14.14
N GLU A 3 -4.95 5.94 14.97
CA GLU A 3 -5.05 6.25 16.41
C GLU A 3 -5.68 7.62 16.66
N GLN A 4 -5.25 8.64 15.93
CA GLN A 4 -5.86 9.98 16.01
C GLN A 4 -7.33 9.97 15.56
N THR A 5 -7.66 9.21 14.52
CA THR A 5 -9.05 9.07 14.08
C THR A 5 -9.90 8.38 15.14
N ARG A 6 -9.40 7.34 15.79
CA ARG A 6 -10.08 6.68 16.92
C ARG A 6 -10.33 7.64 18.06
N GLU A 7 -9.34 8.46 18.42
CA GLU A 7 -9.49 9.46 19.47
C GLU A 7 -10.57 10.50 19.13
N ILE A 8 -10.63 10.96 17.86
CA ILE A 8 -11.68 11.86 17.38
C ILE A 8 -13.05 11.20 17.46
N VAL A 9 -13.17 9.94 16.98
CA VAL A 9 -14.42 9.17 17.04
C VAL A 9 -14.90 9.02 18.49
N ASN A 10 -14.02 8.61 19.38
CA ASN A 10 -14.36 8.42 20.79
C ASN A 10 -14.81 9.73 21.46
N ARG A 11 -14.11 10.83 21.23
CA ARG A 11 -14.51 12.15 21.74
C ARG A 11 -15.86 12.60 21.19
N PHE A 12 -16.08 12.39 19.89
CA PHE A 12 -17.34 12.74 19.25
C PHE A 12 -18.49 11.93 19.81
N ASN A 13 -18.36 10.60 19.86
CA ASN A 13 -19.40 9.70 20.34
C ASN A 13 -19.73 9.92 21.81
N ASN A 14 -18.74 10.21 22.66
CA ASN A 14 -18.95 10.54 24.05
C ASN A 14 -19.77 11.83 24.27
N ASN A 15 -19.62 12.80 23.36
CA ASN A 15 -20.33 14.09 23.49
C ASN A 15 -21.68 14.11 22.76
N SER A 16 -21.83 13.34 21.69
CA SER A 16 -22.96 13.44 20.76
C SER A 16 -23.76 12.15 20.60
N GLY A 17 -23.39 11.08 21.35
CA GLY A 17 -23.97 9.74 21.19
C GLY A 17 -23.23 8.91 20.12
N GLU A 18 -23.45 7.60 20.14
CA GLU A 18 -22.82 6.66 19.18
C GLU A 18 -23.28 6.96 17.75
N THR A 19 -22.45 7.66 17.00
CA THR A 19 -22.72 8.11 15.63
C THR A 19 -21.65 7.62 14.66
N LEU A 20 -20.38 7.73 15.05
CA LEU A 20 -19.24 7.35 14.21
C LEU A 20 -18.73 5.96 14.55
N VAL A 21 -18.39 5.18 13.52
CA VAL A 21 -17.77 3.86 13.69
C VAL A 21 -16.27 4.01 13.96
N GLU A 22 -15.78 3.38 15.02
CA GLU A 22 -14.35 3.38 15.33
C GLU A 22 -13.59 2.56 14.27
N PRO A 23 -12.57 3.14 13.62
CA PRO A 23 -11.83 2.43 12.58
C PRO A 23 -10.88 1.38 13.16
N ASN A 24 -10.82 0.23 12.53
CA ASN A 24 -9.83 -0.80 12.82
C ASN A 24 -8.66 -0.72 11.85
N ILE A 25 -7.46 -1.04 12.35
CA ILE A 25 -6.28 -1.15 11.52
C ILE A 25 -6.28 -2.51 10.81
N LEU A 26 -6.09 -2.51 9.50
CA LEU A 26 -5.81 -3.70 8.72
C LEU A 26 -4.32 -3.68 8.33
N LEU A 27 -3.58 -4.65 8.82
CA LEU A 27 -2.17 -4.82 8.50
C LEU A 27 -2.01 -6.05 7.57
N PRO A 28 -0.99 -6.06 6.69
CA PRO A 28 -0.66 -7.26 5.93
C PRO A 28 -0.16 -8.38 6.86
N ASP A 29 -0.48 -9.61 6.53
CA ASP A 29 -0.04 -10.80 7.30
C ASP A 29 1.48 -10.98 7.24
N ASN A 30 2.10 -10.66 6.09
CA ASN A 30 3.55 -10.68 5.96
C ASN A 30 4.16 -9.38 6.51
N ALA A 31 4.91 -9.50 7.61
CA ALA A 31 5.57 -8.37 8.27
C ALA A 31 6.55 -7.61 7.34
N ALA A 32 7.18 -8.27 6.38
CA ALA A 32 8.06 -7.63 5.40
C ALA A 32 7.32 -6.62 4.51
N CYS A 33 6.00 -6.82 4.31
CA CYS A 33 5.15 -5.91 3.55
C CYS A 33 4.74 -4.64 4.32
N LEU A 34 4.92 -4.58 5.65
CA LEU A 34 4.56 -3.42 6.46
C LEU A 34 5.31 -2.16 6.01
N ARG A 35 6.60 -2.30 5.71
CA ARG A 35 7.44 -1.18 5.29
C ARG A 35 8.60 -1.62 4.40
N LEU A 36 8.37 -1.68 3.11
CA LEU A 36 9.46 -1.90 2.16
C LEU A 36 10.37 -0.66 2.07
N PRO A 37 11.71 -0.85 2.09
CA PRO A 37 12.68 0.24 1.87
C PRO A 37 12.61 0.73 0.42
N GLY A 38 13.21 1.90 0.17
CA GLY A 38 13.52 2.33 -1.19
C GLY A 38 14.56 1.41 -1.84
N THR A 39 14.66 1.47 -3.17
CA THR A 39 15.70 0.71 -3.91
C THR A 39 17.13 1.11 -3.52
N ASP A 40 17.29 2.29 -2.89
CA ASP A 40 18.54 2.80 -2.33
C ASP A 40 18.91 2.18 -0.96
N GLY A 41 18.03 1.38 -0.36
CA GLY A 41 18.23 0.73 0.94
C GLY A 41 18.27 1.67 2.15
N LYS A 42 18.17 2.98 1.95
CA LYS A 42 18.42 3.99 3.00
C LYS A 42 17.17 4.72 3.45
N ALA A 43 16.32 5.09 2.52
CA ALA A 43 15.18 5.94 2.78
C ALA A 43 13.85 5.21 2.58
N LYS A 44 12.79 5.78 3.16
CA LYS A 44 11.42 5.40 2.82
C LYS A 44 11.21 5.61 1.32
N ARG A 45 10.51 4.68 0.67
CA ARG A 45 10.11 4.82 -0.73
C ARG A 45 9.41 6.16 -0.96
N SER A 46 9.89 6.89 -1.97
CA SER A 46 9.30 8.17 -2.38
C SER A 46 9.42 8.35 -3.89
N LYS A 47 8.32 8.75 -4.53
CA LYS A 47 8.34 9.07 -5.97
C LYS A 47 9.32 10.21 -6.28
N SER A 48 9.38 11.22 -5.41
CA SER A 48 10.27 12.37 -5.56
C SER A 48 11.76 12.03 -5.45
N LEU A 49 12.10 10.96 -4.73
CA LEU A 49 13.47 10.46 -4.62
C LEU A 49 13.85 9.48 -5.75
N GLY A 50 12.90 9.05 -6.56
CA GLY A 50 13.15 8.08 -7.63
C GLY A 50 13.54 6.68 -7.17
N ASN A 51 13.41 6.38 -5.86
CA ASN A 51 13.80 5.12 -5.23
C ASN A 51 12.65 4.10 -5.13
N CYS A 52 11.68 4.19 -6.05
CA CYS A 52 10.51 3.30 -6.08
C CYS A 52 10.47 2.49 -7.37
N ILE A 53 10.00 1.25 -7.29
CA ILE A 53 9.47 0.49 -8.42
C ILE A 53 7.98 0.83 -8.50
N ASN A 54 7.53 1.35 -9.64
CA ASN A 54 6.12 1.71 -9.85
C ASN A 54 5.40 0.57 -10.58
N LEU A 55 4.10 0.41 -10.34
CA LEU A 55 3.27 -0.57 -11.05
C LEU A 55 3.21 -0.32 -12.56
N SER A 56 3.49 0.91 -12.98
CA SER A 56 3.53 1.34 -14.39
C SER A 56 4.91 1.26 -15.04
N ASP A 57 5.96 0.88 -14.31
CA ASP A 57 7.30 0.76 -14.87
C ASP A 57 7.33 -0.33 -15.95
N THR A 58 8.07 -0.08 -17.02
CA THR A 58 8.31 -1.10 -18.05
C THR A 58 9.19 -2.23 -17.51
N GLU A 59 9.21 -3.36 -18.21
CA GLU A 59 10.12 -4.48 -17.86
C GLU A 59 11.57 -4.03 -17.75
N ALA A 60 12.01 -3.21 -18.69
CA ALA A 60 13.37 -2.66 -18.73
C ALA A 60 13.64 -1.71 -17.54
N ASP A 61 12.66 -0.88 -17.18
CA ASP A 61 12.80 0.02 -16.02
C ASP A 61 12.89 -0.75 -14.72
N VAL A 62 12.01 -1.76 -14.52
CA VAL A 62 12.07 -2.64 -13.34
C VAL A 62 13.43 -3.33 -13.27
N GLN A 63 13.90 -3.94 -14.36
CA GLN A 63 15.20 -4.61 -14.41
C GLN A 63 16.34 -3.64 -14.07
N LYS A 64 16.33 -2.44 -14.64
CA LYS A 64 17.33 -1.40 -14.35
C LYS A 64 17.32 -1.02 -12.86
N LYS A 65 16.14 -0.80 -12.29
CA LYS A 65 15.99 -0.45 -10.87
C LYS A 65 16.46 -1.59 -9.96
N VAL A 66 16.10 -2.84 -10.27
CA VAL A 66 16.54 -4.01 -9.50
C VAL A 66 18.06 -4.20 -9.57
N LYS A 67 18.66 -4.07 -10.75
CA LYS A 67 20.13 -4.14 -10.91
C LYS A 67 20.85 -3.08 -10.07
N SER A 68 20.27 -1.89 -9.93
CA SER A 68 20.83 -0.78 -9.14
C SER A 68 20.43 -0.80 -7.66
N MET A 69 19.61 -1.78 -7.20
CA MET A 69 19.23 -1.87 -5.79
C MET A 69 20.45 -1.98 -4.88
N PHE A 70 20.33 -1.31 -3.74
CA PHE A 70 21.33 -1.39 -2.68
C PHE A 70 21.41 -2.81 -2.11
N THR A 71 22.64 -3.29 -1.96
CA THR A 71 22.99 -4.56 -1.31
C THR A 71 24.03 -4.29 -0.19
N ASP A 72 24.77 -5.30 0.22
CA ASP A 72 25.84 -5.12 1.20
C ASP A 72 27.08 -4.45 0.57
N PRO A 73 27.48 -3.24 0.99
CA PRO A 73 28.64 -2.56 0.45
C PRO A 73 29.98 -3.24 0.81
N THR A 74 29.98 -4.20 1.75
CA THR A 74 31.17 -4.97 2.12
C THR A 74 31.34 -6.26 1.31
N HIS A 75 30.30 -6.67 0.57
CA HIS A 75 30.30 -7.84 -0.31
C HIS A 75 30.92 -7.48 -1.67
N LEU A 76 32.25 -7.40 -1.73
CA LEU A 76 32.99 -6.95 -2.92
C LEU A 76 33.27 -8.08 -3.91
N LYS A 77 33.48 -9.29 -3.41
CA LYS A 77 33.74 -10.50 -4.21
C LYS A 77 32.66 -11.52 -3.95
N VAL A 78 32.39 -12.35 -4.93
CA VAL A 78 31.43 -13.46 -4.80
C VAL A 78 31.78 -14.40 -3.64
N SER A 79 33.07 -14.56 -3.34
CA SER A 79 33.56 -15.38 -2.23
C SER A 79 33.31 -14.80 -0.83
N ASP A 80 33.05 -13.49 -0.77
CA ASP A 80 32.90 -12.80 0.51
C ASP A 80 31.55 -13.17 1.17
N PRO A 81 31.50 -13.30 2.50
CA PRO A 81 30.23 -13.41 3.20
C PRO A 81 29.40 -12.14 3.05
N GLY A 82 28.13 -12.29 2.66
CA GLY A 82 27.22 -11.16 2.52
C GLY A 82 26.35 -10.96 3.76
N LYS A 83 25.87 -9.72 3.98
CA LYS A 83 24.95 -9.35 5.06
C LYS A 83 23.54 -9.18 4.54
N LEU A 84 22.58 -9.71 5.29
CA LEU A 84 21.15 -9.61 5.01
C LEU A 84 20.57 -8.31 5.60
N GLU A 85 21.09 -7.88 6.73
CA GLU A 85 20.62 -6.68 7.42
C GLU A 85 20.86 -5.43 6.55
N GLY A 86 19.80 -4.64 6.33
CA GLY A 86 19.85 -3.47 5.47
C GLY A 86 19.94 -3.76 3.97
N ASN A 87 19.96 -5.02 3.56
CA ASN A 87 19.99 -5.42 2.17
C ASN A 87 18.59 -5.34 1.57
N ALA A 88 18.34 -4.31 0.75
CA ALA A 88 17.03 -4.07 0.16
C ALA A 88 16.54 -5.25 -0.70
N VAL A 89 17.44 -5.96 -1.40
CA VAL A 89 17.07 -7.08 -2.27
C VAL A 89 16.45 -8.22 -1.46
N PHE A 90 17.06 -8.59 -0.34
CA PHE A 90 16.52 -9.64 0.52
C PHE A 90 15.22 -9.22 1.21
N THR A 91 15.08 -7.94 1.59
CA THR A 91 13.80 -7.44 2.13
C THR A 91 12.66 -7.56 1.11
N TYR A 92 12.95 -7.31 -0.17
CA TYR A 92 11.96 -7.51 -1.25
C TYR A 92 11.70 -9.01 -1.50
N LEU A 93 12.71 -9.87 -1.41
CA LEU A 93 12.51 -11.32 -1.50
C LEU A 93 11.66 -11.84 -0.33
N ASP A 94 11.86 -11.36 0.89
CA ASP A 94 11.00 -11.69 2.04
C ASP A 94 9.53 -11.30 1.82
N ALA A 95 9.30 -10.22 1.07
CA ALA A 95 7.95 -9.74 0.79
C ALA A 95 7.26 -10.48 -0.36
N PHE A 96 7.99 -10.87 -1.40
CA PHE A 96 7.41 -11.30 -2.67
C PHE A 96 7.77 -12.73 -3.08
N SER A 97 8.83 -13.35 -2.54
CA SER A 97 9.17 -14.72 -2.96
C SER A 97 8.22 -15.76 -2.36
N ARG A 98 7.97 -16.80 -3.13
CA ARG A 98 7.24 -18.02 -2.77
C ARG A 98 8.11 -19.22 -3.18
N ASP A 99 7.87 -20.39 -2.61
CA ASP A 99 8.66 -21.60 -2.91
C ASP A 99 8.56 -21.99 -4.40
N GLU A 100 7.40 -21.75 -5.03
CA GLU A 100 7.20 -22.02 -6.46
C GLU A 100 8.16 -21.22 -7.35
N HIS A 101 8.51 -19.98 -6.96
CA HIS A 101 9.47 -19.18 -7.72
C HIS A 101 10.86 -19.77 -7.73
N PHE A 102 11.25 -20.52 -6.68
CA PHE A 102 12.54 -21.22 -6.66
C PHE A 102 12.56 -22.36 -7.68
N ALA A 103 11.50 -23.17 -7.73
CA ALA A 103 11.41 -24.24 -8.69
C ALA A 103 11.47 -23.74 -10.15
N GLU A 104 10.92 -22.56 -10.42
CA GLU A 104 10.85 -21.98 -11.76
C GLU A 104 12.10 -21.18 -12.14
N PHE A 105 12.58 -20.30 -11.26
CA PHE A 105 13.61 -19.31 -11.64
C PHE A 105 14.98 -19.58 -11.01
N LEU A 106 15.07 -20.42 -9.97
CA LEU A 106 16.32 -20.65 -9.25
C LEU A 106 16.37 -22.07 -8.63
N PRO A 107 16.25 -23.14 -9.44
CA PRO A 107 16.01 -24.52 -8.98
C PRO A 107 17.14 -25.14 -8.16
N GLU A 108 18.29 -24.49 -8.03
CA GLU A 108 19.37 -24.92 -7.17
C GLU A 108 19.13 -24.64 -5.68
N TYR A 109 18.04 -23.94 -5.31
CA TYR A 109 17.63 -23.70 -3.93
C TYR A 109 16.17 -24.12 -3.75
N ALA A 110 15.88 -24.78 -2.63
CA ALA A 110 14.51 -25.19 -2.33
C ALA A 110 13.63 -24.01 -1.84
N ASN A 111 14.23 -23.01 -1.19
CA ASN A 111 13.52 -21.90 -0.58
C ASN A 111 14.43 -20.68 -0.31
N LEU A 112 13.82 -19.59 0.17
CA LEU A 112 14.53 -18.35 0.48
C LEU A 112 15.58 -18.52 1.60
N GLN A 113 15.35 -19.41 2.56
CA GLN A 113 16.31 -19.60 3.65
C GLN A 113 17.63 -20.19 3.14
N GLU A 114 17.58 -21.18 2.24
CA GLU A 114 18.79 -21.75 1.63
C GLU A 114 19.56 -20.70 0.82
N LEU A 115 18.86 -19.82 0.10
CA LEU A 115 19.48 -18.72 -0.63
C LEU A 115 20.18 -17.74 0.33
N LYS A 116 19.54 -17.39 1.44
CA LYS A 116 20.09 -16.54 2.50
C LYS A 116 21.32 -17.15 3.16
N ASP A 117 21.26 -18.43 3.47
CA ASP A 117 22.37 -19.17 4.09
C ASP A 117 23.59 -19.24 3.15
N HIS A 118 23.34 -19.43 1.86
CA HIS A 118 24.43 -19.39 0.88
C HIS A 118 25.03 -17.98 0.75
N TYR A 119 24.21 -16.95 0.69
CA TYR A 119 24.69 -15.57 0.61
C TYR A 119 25.53 -15.17 1.82
N THR A 120 25.10 -15.53 3.03
CA THR A 120 25.81 -15.24 4.27
C THR A 120 27.09 -16.03 4.45
N ARG A 121 27.16 -17.22 3.89
CA ARG A 121 28.38 -18.07 3.90
C ARG A 121 29.42 -17.59 2.88
N GLY A 122 29.03 -16.85 1.85
CA GLY A 122 29.84 -16.49 0.70
C GLY A 122 29.75 -17.52 -0.43
N GLY A 123 30.09 -17.12 -1.64
CA GLY A 123 29.99 -17.92 -2.86
C GLY A 123 28.80 -17.56 -3.76
N LEU A 124 27.95 -16.60 -3.35
CA LEU A 124 26.79 -16.17 -4.11
C LEU A 124 26.88 -14.66 -4.40
N GLY A 125 26.98 -14.29 -5.68
CA GLY A 125 27.08 -12.89 -6.10
C GLY A 125 25.73 -12.16 -6.09
N ASP A 126 25.76 -10.88 -5.74
CA ASP A 126 24.58 -9.99 -5.69
C ASP A 126 23.75 -10.00 -6.96
N MET A 127 24.39 -10.04 -8.13
CA MET A 127 23.69 -9.95 -9.39
C MET A 127 22.76 -11.16 -9.62
N LYS A 128 23.15 -12.36 -9.15
CA LYS A 128 22.31 -13.55 -9.25
C LYS A 128 21.05 -13.40 -8.41
N VAL A 129 21.17 -12.91 -7.16
CA VAL A 129 20.05 -12.64 -6.27
C VAL A 129 19.15 -11.54 -6.84
N LYS A 130 19.73 -10.48 -7.40
CA LYS A 130 18.97 -9.40 -8.07
C LYS A 130 18.20 -9.90 -9.29
N MET A 131 18.79 -10.77 -10.09
CA MET A 131 18.08 -11.32 -11.26
C MET A 131 16.93 -12.23 -10.86
N PHE A 132 17.11 -13.01 -9.80
CA PHE A 132 16.01 -13.80 -9.21
C PHE A 132 14.86 -12.91 -8.74
N LEU A 133 15.15 -11.85 -7.97
CA LEU A 133 14.13 -10.87 -7.59
C LEU A 133 13.47 -10.22 -8.80
N ASN A 134 14.25 -9.90 -9.85
CA ASN A 134 13.68 -9.35 -11.08
C ASN A 134 12.67 -10.29 -11.73
N SER A 135 12.96 -11.59 -11.80
CA SER A 135 12.03 -12.58 -12.38
C SER A 135 10.70 -12.61 -11.61
N ILE A 136 10.76 -12.65 -10.28
CA ILE A 136 9.58 -12.59 -9.41
C ILE A 136 8.77 -11.30 -9.65
N LEU A 137 9.44 -10.14 -9.66
CA LEU A 137 8.76 -8.86 -9.87
C LEU A 137 8.16 -8.73 -11.27
N GLN A 138 8.79 -9.32 -12.30
CA GLN A 138 8.21 -9.35 -13.63
C GLN A 138 6.94 -10.21 -13.69
N GLU A 139 6.95 -11.38 -13.04
CA GLU A 139 5.76 -12.23 -12.94
C GLU A 139 4.60 -11.50 -12.25
N GLU A 140 4.84 -10.85 -11.12
CA GLU A 140 3.82 -10.10 -10.38
C GLU A 140 3.31 -8.86 -11.14
N LEU A 141 4.18 -8.18 -11.88
CA LEU A 141 3.83 -6.93 -12.57
C LEU A 141 3.25 -7.14 -13.98
N ASN A 142 3.53 -8.27 -14.63
CA ASN A 142 3.07 -8.52 -16.01
C ASN A 142 1.54 -8.49 -16.14
N PRO A 143 0.74 -9.17 -15.30
CA PRO A 143 -0.71 -9.10 -15.40
C PRO A 143 -1.26 -7.70 -15.13
N ILE A 144 -0.62 -6.93 -14.23
CA ILE A 144 -0.99 -5.54 -13.93
C ILE A 144 -0.76 -4.66 -15.17
N ARG A 145 0.42 -4.81 -15.81
CA ARG A 145 0.75 -4.07 -17.04
C ARG A 145 -0.18 -4.43 -18.20
N ALA A 146 -0.49 -5.73 -18.36
CA ALA A 146 -1.43 -6.19 -19.38
C ALA A 146 -2.82 -5.57 -19.16
N ARG A 147 -3.35 -5.62 -17.93
CA ARG A 147 -4.64 -5.02 -17.60
C ARG A 147 -4.65 -3.51 -17.82
N ARG A 148 -3.58 -2.83 -17.46
CA ARG A 148 -3.42 -1.40 -17.73
C ARG A 148 -3.51 -1.08 -19.21
N LYS A 149 -2.76 -1.82 -20.07
CA LYS A 149 -2.80 -1.64 -21.53
C LYS A 149 -4.19 -1.85 -22.13
N GLU A 150 -4.98 -2.76 -21.58
CA GLU A 150 -6.37 -2.95 -22.02
C GLU A 150 -7.25 -1.74 -21.65
N LEU A 151 -7.14 -1.27 -20.41
CA LEU A 151 -7.90 -0.11 -19.95
C LEU A 151 -7.51 1.19 -20.66
N GLU A 152 -6.24 1.36 -21.03
CA GLU A 152 -5.76 2.53 -21.79
C GLU A 152 -6.39 2.65 -23.20
N LYS A 153 -6.98 1.57 -23.73
CA LYS A 153 -7.69 1.59 -25.01
C LYS A 153 -9.08 2.23 -24.92
N ASP A 154 -9.67 2.30 -23.72
CA ASP A 154 -11.01 2.83 -23.47
C ASP A 154 -11.00 3.81 -22.30
N ILE A 155 -10.63 5.03 -22.59
CA ILE A 155 -10.59 6.12 -21.61
C ILE A 155 -11.98 6.46 -21.07
N GLU A 156 -13.02 6.32 -21.89
CA GLU A 156 -14.40 6.57 -21.47
C GLU A 156 -14.82 5.58 -20.39
N GLU A 157 -14.42 4.30 -20.50
CA GLU A 157 -14.65 3.29 -19.47
C GLU A 157 -13.95 3.65 -18.16
N ILE A 158 -12.71 4.16 -18.21
CA ILE A 158 -12.00 4.62 -17.02
C ILE A 158 -12.80 5.71 -16.31
N TYR A 159 -13.33 6.70 -17.05
CA TYR A 159 -14.16 7.75 -16.45
C TYR A 159 -15.47 7.20 -15.88
N ARG A 160 -16.10 6.20 -16.51
CA ARG A 160 -17.29 5.53 -15.99
C ARG A 160 -17.00 4.81 -14.65
N ILE A 161 -15.88 4.08 -14.57
CA ILE A 161 -15.43 3.40 -13.34
C ILE A 161 -15.20 4.42 -12.22
N LEU A 162 -14.48 5.51 -12.50
CA LEU A 162 -14.20 6.57 -11.54
C LEU A 162 -15.49 7.26 -11.07
N LYS A 163 -16.40 7.57 -11.99
CA LYS A 163 -17.69 8.18 -11.65
C LYS A 163 -18.52 7.26 -10.77
N LYS A 164 -18.64 5.98 -11.12
CA LYS A 164 -19.40 4.98 -10.34
C LYS A 164 -18.85 4.88 -8.92
N GLY A 165 -17.53 4.69 -8.77
CA GLY A 165 -16.89 4.61 -7.46
C GLY A 165 -17.05 5.90 -6.63
N SER A 166 -16.96 7.06 -7.28
CA SER A 166 -17.18 8.35 -6.63
C SER A 166 -18.63 8.54 -6.15
N ASP A 167 -19.60 8.10 -6.95
CA ASP A 167 -21.01 8.19 -6.57
C ASP A 167 -21.35 7.25 -5.42
N GLU A 168 -20.77 6.04 -5.39
CA GLU A 168 -20.90 5.10 -4.27
C GLU A 168 -20.27 5.65 -2.98
N ALA A 169 -19.04 6.15 -3.05
CA ALA A 169 -18.37 6.78 -1.92
C ALA A 169 -19.12 8.00 -1.39
N ARG A 170 -19.69 8.82 -2.31
CA ARG A 170 -20.47 10.00 -1.94
C ARG A 170 -21.73 9.65 -1.16
N LYS A 171 -22.41 8.54 -1.50
CA LYS A 171 -23.60 8.08 -0.77
C LYS A 171 -23.25 7.78 0.69
N VAL A 172 -22.19 7.02 0.92
CA VAL A 172 -21.75 6.66 2.27
C VAL A 172 -21.31 7.91 3.04
N ALA A 173 -20.50 8.76 2.43
CA ALA A 173 -20.02 9.99 3.05
C ALA A 173 -21.16 10.97 3.38
N ALA A 174 -22.16 11.09 2.49
CA ALA A 174 -23.32 11.95 2.70
C ALA A 174 -24.18 11.47 3.87
N GLN A 175 -24.38 10.15 4.01
CA GLN A 175 -25.11 9.57 5.12
C GLN A 175 -24.37 9.86 6.43
N THR A 176 -23.09 9.53 6.52
CA THR A 176 -22.26 9.80 7.70
C THR A 176 -22.27 11.29 8.08
N LEU A 177 -22.17 12.18 7.09
CA LEU A 177 -22.22 13.61 7.34
C LEU A 177 -23.60 14.08 7.86
N SER A 178 -24.68 13.49 7.35
CA SER A 178 -26.03 13.73 7.84
C SER A 178 -26.19 13.33 9.30
N ASP A 179 -25.71 12.13 9.64
CA ASP A 179 -25.76 11.59 11.02
C ASP A 179 -24.94 12.46 11.98
N VAL A 180 -23.75 12.88 11.58
CA VAL A 180 -22.90 13.80 12.36
C VAL A 180 -23.59 15.15 12.56
N ARG A 181 -24.16 15.74 11.52
CA ARG A 181 -24.89 17.01 11.64
C ARG A 181 -26.10 16.92 12.57
N SER A 182 -26.82 15.81 12.49
CA SER A 182 -27.96 15.55 13.38
C SER A 182 -27.52 15.40 14.82
N ALA A 183 -26.46 14.63 15.09
CA ALA A 183 -25.90 14.45 16.43
C ALA A 183 -25.37 15.77 17.02
N MET A 184 -24.81 16.65 16.19
CA MET A 184 -24.37 17.99 16.59
C MET A 184 -25.50 19.02 16.66
N LYS A 185 -26.73 18.67 16.26
CA LYS A 185 -27.87 19.56 16.15
C LYS A 185 -27.65 20.79 15.26
N ILE A 186 -26.93 20.60 14.15
CA ILE A 186 -26.66 21.63 13.13
C ILE A 186 -27.34 21.34 11.80
N ASN A 187 -28.34 20.43 11.81
CA ASN A 187 -29.20 20.08 10.68
C ASN A 187 -30.50 20.86 10.62
N TYR A 188 -30.52 22.08 11.22
CA TYR A 188 -31.72 22.89 11.44
C TYR A 188 -32.54 23.20 10.17
N PHE A 189 -31.97 23.15 8.99
CA PHE A 189 -32.73 23.29 7.74
C PHE A 189 -33.59 22.08 7.40
N ASP A 190 -33.21 20.89 7.87
CA ASP A 190 -33.88 19.62 7.61
C ASP A 190 -34.71 19.15 8.84
N ASP A 191 -34.63 19.88 9.96
CA ASP A 191 -35.33 19.58 11.21
C ASP A 191 -36.68 20.31 11.26
N ALA A 192 -37.70 19.67 10.69
CA ALA A 192 -39.04 20.24 10.60
C ALA A 192 -39.69 20.49 11.98
N GLU A 193 -39.31 19.72 13.02
CA GLU A 193 -39.84 19.94 14.38
C GLU A 193 -39.22 21.15 15.02
N LEU A 194 -37.91 21.31 14.96
CA LEU A 194 -37.20 22.50 15.40
C LEU A 194 -37.75 23.77 14.75
N ILE A 195 -37.96 23.74 13.42
CA ILE A 195 -38.52 24.85 12.69
C ILE A 195 -39.94 25.20 13.21
N LYS A 196 -40.80 24.21 13.45
CA LYS A 196 -42.14 24.41 13.98
C LYS A 196 -42.12 25.00 15.39
N GLU A 197 -41.29 24.48 16.29
CA GLU A 197 -41.11 25.01 17.62
C GLU A 197 -40.66 26.47 17.65
N GLN A 198 -39.66 26.79 16.83
CA GLN A 198 -39.16 28.14 16.70
C GLN A 198 -40.23 29.06 16.14
N ALA A 199 -40.92 28.65 15.06
CA ALA A 199 -42.01 29.43 14.51
C ALA A 199 -43.17 29.66 15.47
N ALA A 200 -43.50 28.66 16.32
CA ALA A 200 -44.54 28.84 17.35
C ALA A 200 -44.10 29.83 18.43
N ARG A 201 -42.84 29.79 18.87
CA ARG A 201 -42.30 30.72 19.86
C ARG A 201 -42.37 32.18 19.39
N TYR A 202 -41.94 32.47 18.17
CA TYR A 202 -41.94 33.80 17.63
C TYR A 202 -43.32 34.31 17.14
N ARG A 203 -44.36 33.45 17.06
CA ARG A 203 -45.74 33.88 16.82
C ARG A 203 -46.50 34.23 18.11
N ALA A 204 -45.98 33.84 19.25
CA ALA A 204 -46.57 34.07 20.58
C ALA A 204 -46.05 35.35 21.23
N GLU A 205 -45.03 35.97 20.65
CA GLU A 205 -44.55 37.33 20.97
C GLU A 205 -45.25 38.40 20.06
#